data_ad7c5dce7dd802f07183f1dca3bdf021
#
_entry.id   ad7c5dce7dd802f07183f1dca3bdf021
#
_cell.length_a   1.000
_cell.length_b   1.000
_cell.length_c   1.000
_cell.angle_alpha   90.00
_cell.angle_beta   90.00
_cell.angle_gamma   90.00
#
_symmetry.space_group_name_H-M   'P 1'
#
loop_
_entity.id
_entity.type
_entity.pdbx_description
1 polymer ?
#
loop_
_entity_poly.entity_id
_entity_poly.type
_entity_poly.pdbx_seq_one_letter_code
_entity_poly.pdbx_strand_id
1 'polypeptide(L)'
;PDAAGASRGVSDNGAGDVPDMSDMPGTAGDLTPTLILFTRVPKAGQAKTRLIPALGEQGAAEFQWHLLERLLGELRAGADQGLWHLCVSYCGAEGLERLQALAGEGVAFMEQVDDPDLGVRMRAALERELAAGAPAVGLMGSDLPEATTDVVAEALGLLKDPATDVSLCPVEDGGYWFVGLKQPFPQLFEGTTYGGASVFEDALAACAAHGRTVAAGPRLHDVDTPEDLAWFEDWAAGSGARTAPAV
;
A
#
# COMPACT_ATOMS: atom_id res chain seq x y z
N PRO A 1 59.82 -7.41 -44.49
CA PRO A 1 60.06 -7.83 -43.13
C PRO A 1 59.24 -7.07 -42.13
N ASP A 2 58.37 -7.78 -41.51
CA ASP A 2 57.75 -7.68 -40.21
C ASP A 2 57.57 -6.38 -39.47
N ALA A 3 56.27 -6.06 -39.20
CA ALA A 3 55.91 -5.28 -38.06
C ALA A 3 54.58 -5.81 -37.51
N ALA A 4 54.64 -6.41 -36.35
CA ALA A 4 53.52 -6.89 -35.57
C ALA A 4 52.71 -5.71 -35.00
N GLY A 5 51.41 -5.67 -35.22
CA GLY A 5 50.46 -4.75 -34.61
C GLY A 5 49.86 -5.34 -33.36
N ALA A 6 50.08 -4.72 -32.20
CA ALA A 6 49.45 -5.05 -30.93
C ALA A 6 48.07 -4.40 -30.86
N SER A 7 47.02 -5.17 -30.87
CA SER A 7 45.66 -4.71 -30.52
C SER A 7 45.48 -4.64 -29.01
N ARG A 8 45.19 -3.44 -28.48
CA ARG A 8 44.79 -3.20 -27.09
C ARG A 8 43.31 -3.56 -26.96
N GLY A 9 43.01 -4.51 -26.08
CA GLY A 9 41.67 -4.85 -25.67
C GLY A 9 41.01 -3.69 -24.93
N VAL A 10 39.78 -3.37 -25.32
CA VAL A 10 38.89 -2.47 -24.61
C VAL A 10 38.22 -3.31 -23.53
N SER A 11 38.43 -2.93 -22.30
CA SER A 11 37.81 -3.50 -21.13
C SER A 11 36.30 -3.21 -21.15
N ASP A 12 35.54 -4.28 -21.10
CA ASP A 12 34.10 -4.36 -20.94
C ASP A 12 33.70 -3.74 -19.58
N ASN A 13 32.93 -2.68 -19.62
CA ASN A 13 32.40 -2.03 -18.42
C ASN A 13 31.14 -2.75 -17.96
N GLY A 14 31.20 -3.24 -16.73
CA GLY A 14 30.19 -3.78 -15.87
C GLY A 14 28.73 -3.61 -16.28
N ALA A 15 28.14 -4.69 -16.71
CA ALA A 15 26.70 -4.87 -16.62
C ALA A 15 26.35 -4.90 -15.13
N GLY A 16 25.58 -3.91 -14.68
CA GLY A 16 25.03 -3.90 -13.32
C GLY A 16 24.24 -5.18 -13.10
N ASP A 17 24.56 -5.84 -12.01
CA ASP A 17 23.90 -7.04 -11.51
C ASP A 17 22.41 -6.72 -11.31
N VAL A 18 21.59 -7.13 -12.26
CA VAL A 18 20.13 -7.12 -12.10
C VAL A 18 19.84 -8.26 -11.15
N PRO A 19 19.23 -8.02 -9.97
CA PRO A 19 18.91 -9.10 -9.04
C PRO A 19 18.05 -10.15 -9.76
N ASP A 20 18.46 -11.39 -9.64
CA ASP A 20 17.75 -12.55 -10.18
C ASP A 20 16.32 -12.58 -9.59
N MET A 21 15.33 -12.42 -10.45
CA MET A 21 13.90 -12.42 -10.12
C MET A 21 13.39 -13.81 -9.71
N SER A 22 14.25 -14.83 -9.62
CA SER A 22 13.90 -16.21 -9.27
C SER A 22 13.59 -16.43 -7.77
N ASP A 23 13.93 -15.46 -6.91
CA ASP A 23 13.70 -15.55 -5.45
C ASP A 23 12.43 -14.84 -4.97
N MET A 24 11.53 -14.42 -5.88
CA MET A 24 10.23 -13.87 -5.49
C MET A 24 9.29 -15.01 -5.08
N PRO A 25 8.61 -14.92 -3.92
CA PRO A 25 7.60 -15.90 -3.52
C PRO A 25 6.38 -15.80 -4.45
N GLY A 26 6.23 -16.75 -5.31
CA GLY A 26 5.18 -16.85 -6.32
C GLY A 26 5.45 -18.02 -7.24
N THR A 27 5.70 -19.22 -6.69
CA THR A 27 5.77 -20.45 -7.49
C THR A 27 4.41 -20.76 -8.07
N ALA A 28 4.35 -21.19 -9.31
CA ALA A 28 3.12 -21.66 -9.98
C ALA A 28 2.41 -22.70 -9.09
N GLY A 29 1.31 -22.27 -8.45
CA GLY A 29 0.54 -23.10 -7.50
C GLY A 29 0.22 -22.43 -6.17
N ASP A 30 0.84 -21.33 -5.80
CA ASP A 30 0.47 -20.57 -4.61
C ASP A 30 -0.79 -19.75 -4.90
N LEU A 31 -1.87 -20.04 -4.17
CA LEU A 31 -3.16 -19.36 -4.29
C LEU A 31 -3.33 -18.25 -3.24
N THR A 32 -2.27 -17.94 -2.48
CA THR A 32 -2.28 -16.88 -1.47
C THR A 32 -2.24 -15.50 -2.17
N PRO A 33 -3.18 -14.61 -1.90
CA PRO A 33 -3.19 -13.27 -2.50
C PRO A 33 -2.05 -12.40 -1.95
N THR A 34 -1.68 -11.35 -2.66
CA THR A 34 -0.78 -10.31 -2.16
C THR A 34 -1.57 -9.14 -1.58
N LEU A 35 -1.16 -8.67 -0.40
CA LEU A 35 -1.63 -7.44 0.22
C LEU A 35 -0.52 -6.38 0.14
N ILE A 36 -0.82 -5.24 -0.46
CA ILE A 36 0.08 -4.10 -0.57
C ILE A 36 -0.32 -3.05 0.47
N LEU A 37 0.57 -2.77 1.42
CA LEU A 37 0.50 -1.55 2.23
C LEU A 37 1.13 -0.40 1.45
N PHE A 38 0.30 0.55 1.03
CA PHE A 38 0.73 1.69 0.22
C PHE A 38 0.95 2.90 1.12
N THR A 39 2.21 3.33 1.28
CA THR A 39 2.56 4.36 2.25
C THR A 39 3.66 5.30 1.76
N ARG A 40 3.75 6.45 2.41
CA ARG A 40 4.95 7.30 2.37
C ARG A 40 5.75 7.05 3.65
N VAL A 41 7.09 7.02 3.55
CA VAL A 41 7.93 7.02 4.74
C VAL A 41 7.70 8.35 5.49
N PRO A 42 7.23 8.30 6.76
CA PRO A 42 6.89 9.53 7.48
C PRO A 42 8.10 10.42 7.73
N LYS A 43 7.97 11.69 7.33
CA LYS A 43 8.99 12.71 7.52
C LYS A 43 8.35 13.99 8.07
N ALA A 44 9.01 14.64 9.03
CA ALA A 44 8.58 15.92 9.59
C ALA A 44 8.34 16.96 8.48
N GLY A 45 7.23 17.69 8.55
CA GLY A 45 6.81 18.67 7.56
C GLY A 45 6.19 18.07 6.28
N GLN A 46 6.20 16.75 6.09
CA GLN A 46 5.65 16.08 4.90
C GLN A 46 4.57 15.05 5.22
N ALA A 47 4.61 14.44 6.40
CA ALA A 47 3.60 13.49 6.85
C ALA A 47 2.48 14.23 7.58
N LYS A 48 1.21 13.82 7.34
CA LYS A 48 0.03 14.34 8.04
C LYS A 48 0.01 15.88 8.13
N THR A 49 0.23 16.55 7.02
CA THR A 49 0.39 18.02 6.99
C THR A 49 -0.81 18.76 7.53
N ARG A 50 -2.02 18.20 7.44
CA ARG A 50 -3.26 18.76 8.02
C ARG A 50 -3.27 18.68 9.55
N LEU A 51 -2.48 17.77 10.15
CA LEU A 51 -2.32 17.66 11.61
C LEU A 51 -1.21 18.54 12.18
N ILE A 52 -0.36 19.15 11.35
CA ILE A 52 0.75 20.00 11.79
C ILE A 52 0.28 21.17 12.70
N PRO A 53 -0.86 21.84 12.43
CA PRO A 53 -1.33 22.89 13.34
C PRO A 53 -1.65 22.40 14.77
N ALA A 54 -2.02 21.13 14.93
CA ALA A 54 -2.35 20.53 16.22
C ALA A 54 -1.13 19.88 16.90
N LEU A 55 -0.26 19.21 16.12
CA LEU A 55 0.80 18.34 16.64
C LEU A 55 2.21 18.88 16.38
N GLY A 56 2.38 19.92 15.59
CA GLY A 56 3.67 20.33 15.04
C GLY A 56 4.17 19.33 13.97
N GLU A 57 5.23 19.71 13.24
CA GLU A 57 5.78 18.88 12.14
C GLU A 57 6.29 17.51 12.63
N GLN A 58 7.03 17.52 13.74
CA GLN A 58 7.58 16.30 14.32
C GLN A 58 6.48 15.42 14.91
N GLY A 59 5.52 16.01 15.64
CA GLY A 59 4.40 15.28 16.23
C GLY A 59 3.51 14.62 15.17
N ALA A 60 3.23 15.31 14.07
CA ALA A 60 2.48 14.75 12.95
C ALA A 60 3.19 13.56 12.28
N ALA A 61 4.52 13.62 12.14
CA ALA A 61 5.30 12.51 11.61
C ALA A 61 5.35 11.32 12.59
N GLU A 62 5.54 11.56 13.90
CA GLU A 62 5.52 10.49 14.91
C GLU A 62 4.12 9.87 15.06
N PHE A 63 3.05 10.64 14.91
CA PHE A 63 1.70 10.10 14.86
C PHE A 63 1.52 9.11 13.69
N GLN A 64 2.02 9.46 12.50
CA GLN A 64 1.99 8.54 11.35
C GLN A 64 2.84 7.29 11.60
N TRP A 65 4.01 7.42 12.24
CA TRP A 65 4.80 6.26 12.65
C TRP A 65 4.04 5.35 13.61
N HIS A 66 3.28 5.93 14.56
CA HIS A 66 2.47 5.16 15.48
C HIS A 66 1.35 4.38 14.77
N LEU A 67 0.66 5.00 13.80
CA LEU A 67 -0.34 4.32 12.98
C LEU A 67 0.29 3.16 12.18
N LEU A 68 1.46 3.40 11.58
CA LEU A 68 2.19 2.37 10.83
C LEU A 68 2.64 1.20 11.71
N GLU A 69 3.17 1.46 12.91
CA GLU A 69 3.59 0.41 13.85
C GLU A 69 2.42 -0.50 14.22
N ARG A 70 1.28 0.10 14.56
CA ARG A 70 0.05 -0.63 14.86
C ARG A 70 -0.42 -1.45 13.65
N LEU A 71 -0.56 -0.81 12.50
CA LEU A 71 -1.07 -1.45 11.28
C LEU A 71 -0.16 -2.58 10.81
N LEU A 72 1.15 -2.37 10.76
CA LEU A 72 2.12 -3.41 10.39
C LEU A 72 2.06 -4.61 11.34
N GLY A 73 1.78 -4.40 12.63
CA GLY A 73 1.54 -5.49 13.57
C GLY A 73 0.38 -6.38 13.15
N GLU A 74 -0.77 -5.80 12.78
CA GLU A 74 -1.94 -6.51 12.27
C GLU A 74 -1.67 -7.20 10.93
N LEU A 75 -1.04 -6.50 9.99
CA LEU A 75 -0.77 -7.04 8.66
C LEU A 75 0.23 -8.21 8.68
N ARG A 76 1.22 -8.16 9.58
CA ARG A 76 2.14 -9.28 9.82
C ARG A 76 1.43 -10.48 10.43
N ALA A 77 0.57 -10.24 11.43
CA ALA A 77 -0.20 -11.33 12.03
C ALA A 77 -1.04 -12.08 10.98
N GLY A 78 -1.62 -11.38 10.00
CA GLY A 78 -2.33 -12.01 8.89
C GLY A 78 -1.40 -12.76 7.92
N ALA A 79 -0.22 -12.21 7.62
CA ALA A 79 0.78 -12.89 6.80
C ALA A 79 1.32 -14.16 7.47
N ASP A 80 1.59 -14.12 8.77
CA ASP A 80 2.01 -15.29 9.59
C ASP A 80 0.94 -16.39 9.62
N GLN A 81 -0.33 -16.02 9.49
CA GLN A 81 -1.46 -16.95 9.36
C GLN A 81 -1.64 -17.47 7.92
N GLY A 82 -0.85 -17.01 6.95
CA GLY A 82 -0.96 -17.40 5.56
C GLY A 82 -2.17 -16.80 4.83
N LEU A 83 -2.74 -15.70 5.33
CA LEU A 83 -3.89 -15.04 4.72
C LEU A 83 -3.50 -14.23 3.47
N TRP A 84 -2.28 -13.73 3.42
CA TRP A 84 -1.69 -12.97 2.31
C TRP A 84 -0.16 -12.97 2.34
N HIS A 85 0.45 -12.69 1.20
CA HIS A 85 1.83 -12.22 1.13
C HIS A 85 1.84 -10.70 1.35
N LEU A 86 2.64 -10.20 2.29
CA LEU A 86 2.69 -8.77 2.59
C LEU A 86 3.79 -8.10 1.77
N CYS A 87 3.41 -7.03 1.06
CA CYS A 87 4.31 -6.13 0.35
C CYS A 87 4.10 -4.70 0.85
N VAL A 88 5.18 -3.97 1.13
CA VAL A 88 5.13 -2.54 1.45
C VAL A 88 5.54 -1.74 0.21
N SER A 89 4.59 -1.04 -0.40
CA SER A 89 4.84 -0.10 -1.48
C SER A 89 5.07 1.29 -0.90
N TYR A 90 6.29 1.81 -1.02
CA TYR A 90 6.71 3.01 -0.31
C TYR A 90 7.26 4.10 -1.24
N CYS A 91 7.20 5.36 -0.79
CA CYS A 91 7.97 6.47 -1.35
C CYS A 91 8.65 7.28 -0.24
N GLY A 92 9.83 7.82 -0.54
CA GLY A 92 10.69 8.50 0.42
C GLY A 92 11.78 7.57 0.99
N ALA A 93 13.02 8.09 1.06
CA ALA A 93 14.19 7.31 1.49
C ALA A 93 14.53 7.51 2.98
N GLU A 94 14.29 8.72 3.51
CA GLU A 94 14.65 9.06 4.90
C GLU A 94 13.71 8.34 5.88
N GLY A 95 14.23 7.46 6.71
CA GLY A 95 13.49 6.63 7.66
C GLY A 95 13.05 5.26 7.09
N LEU A 96 13.47 4.88 5.89
CA LEU A 96 13.16 3.58 5.30
C LEU A 96 13.63 2.42 6.18
N GLU A 97 14.80 2.53 6.80
CA GLU A 97 15.31 1.51 7.74
C GLU A 97 14.36 1.29 8.93
N ARG A 98 13.75 2.37 9.46
CA ARG A 98 12.74 2.27 10.53
C ARG A 98 11.50 1.53 10.01
N LEU A 99 11.03 1.84 8.81
CA LEU A 99 9.89 1.17 8.19
C LEU A 99 10.16 -0.32 7.97
N GLN A 100 11.35 -0.66 7.48
CA GLN A 100 11.79 -2.05 7.29
C GLN A 100 11.88 -2.81 8.62
N ALA A 101 12.44 -2.18 9.65
CA ALA A 101 12.51 -2.76 10.99
C ALA A 101 11.12 -3.02 11.60
N LEU A 102 10.15 -2.12 11.41
CA LEU A 102 8.76 -2.29 11.84
C LEU A 102 8.05 -3.41 11.06
N ALA A 103 8.26 -3.48 9.76
CA ALA A 103 7.68 -4.51 8.92
C ALA A 103 8.24 -5.91 9.25
N GLY A 104 9.52 -6.00 9.63
CA GLY A 104 10.18 -7.26 10.00
C GLY A 104 10.58 -8.11 8.81
N GLU A 105 11.09 -9.30 9.09
CA GLU A 105 11.57 -10.25 8.07
C GLU A 105 10.40 -10.85 7.26
N GLY A 106 10.68 -11.24 6.01
CA GLY A 106 9.72 -11.89 5.12
C GLY A 106 8.73 -10.95 4.44
N VAL A 107 8.81 -9.64 4.69
CA VAL A 107 7.98 -8.62 4.04
C VAL A 107 8.70 -8.08 2.80
N ALA A 108 8.03 -8.12 1.65
CA ALA A 108 8.56 -7.54 0.42
C ALA A 108 8.46 -6.00 0.44
N PHE A 109 9.43 -5.33 -0.18
CA PHE A 109 9.45 -3.86 -0.32
C PHE A 109 9.50 -3.47 -1.78
N MET A 110 8.67 -2.50 -2.15
CA MET A 110 8.56 -2.00 -3.51
C MET A 110 8.54 -0.46 -3.49
N GLU A 111 9.51 0.16 -4.12
CA GLU A 111 9.46 1.61 -4.31
C GLU A 111 8.35 1.96 -5.31
N GLN A 112 7.58 2.99 -4.99
CA GLN A 112 6.52 3.48 -5.87
C GLN A 112 7.15 4.15 -7.11
N VAL A 113 6.49 4.05 -8.25
CA VAL A 113 6.92 4.79 -9.44
C VAL A 113 6.90 6.30 -9.16
N ASP A 114 7.86 7.02 -9.74
CA ASP A 114 7.97 8.47 -9.60
C ASP A 114 6.97 9.16 -10.54
N ASP A 115 5.74 9.29 -10.05
CA ASP A 115 4.65 9.95 -10.78
C ASP A 115 3.85 10.82 -9.81
N PRO A 116 3.45 12.06 -10.20
CA PRO A 116 2.62 12.92 -9.36
C PRO A 116 1.20 12.38 -9.16
N ASP A 117 0.70 11.58 -10.08
CA ASP A 117 -0.64 11.00 -10.04
C ASP A 117 -0.67 9.77 -9.11
N LEU A 118 -1.48 9.87 -8.05
CA LEU A 118 -1.67 8.78 -7.10
C LEU A 118 -2.26 7.52 -7.75
N GLY A 119 -3.18 7.69 -8.71
CA GLY A 119 -3.79 6.58 -9.44
C GLY A 119 -2.78 5.81 -10.28
N VAL A 120 -1.87 6.51 -10.95
CA VAL A 120 -0.76 5.88 -11.70
C VAL A 120 0.13 5.06 -10.76
N ARG A 121 0.45 5.60 -9.59
CA ARG A 121 1.29 4.91 -8.60
C ARG A 121 0.63 3.68 -8.02
N MET A 122 -0.67 3.76 -7.65
CA MET A 122 -1.45 2.63 -7.13
C MET A 122 -1.61 1.54 -8.20
N ARG A 123 -1.98 1.94 -9.42
CA ARG A 123 -2.09 1.03 -10.57
C ARG A 123 -0.80 0.26 -10.82
N ALA A 124 0.33 0.96 -10.88
CA ALA A 124 1.63 0.34 -11.12
C ALA A 124 1.99 -0.71 -10.05
N ALA A 125 1.68 -0.42 -8.77
CA ALA A 125 1.90 -1.36 -7.68
C ALA A 125 1.03 -2.63 -7.83
N LEU A 126 -0.26 -2.48 -8.11
CA LEU A 126 -1.19 -3.59 -8.31
C LEU A 126 -0.83 -4.44 -9.53
N GLU A 127 -0.56 -3.80 -10.67
CA GLU A 127 -0.21 -4.48 -11.92
C GLU A 127 1.10 -5.27 -11.80
N ARG A 128 2.07 -4.76 -11.04
CA ARG A 128 3.34 -5.46 -10.78
C ARG A 128 3.12 -6.80 -10.07
N GLU A 129 2.34 -6.82 -9.00
CA GLU A 129 2.07 -8.04 -8.24
C GLU A 129 1.19 -9.03 -9.02
N LEU A 130 0.21 -8.54 -9.78
CA LEU A 130 -0.57 -9.38 -10.70
C LEU A 130 0.31 -9.99 -11.78
N ALA A 131 1.24 -9.22 -12.36
CA ALA A 131 2.19 -9.73 -13.37
C ALA A 131 3.19 -10.72 -12.78
N ALA A 132 3.51 -10.63 -11.48
CA ALA A 132 4.32 -11.62 -10.78
C ALA A 132 3.58 -12.93 -10.49
N GLY A 133 2.28 -13.00 -10.78
CA GLY A 133 1.47 -14.23 -10.70
C GLY A 133 0.59 -14.32 -9.46
N ALA A 134 0.44 -13.25 -8.67
CA ALA A 134 -0.50 -13.23 -7.56
C ALA A 134 -1.94 -13.48 -8.08
N PRO A 135 -2.71 -14.40 -7.47
CA PRO A 135 -4.06 -14.73 -7.92
C PRO A 135 -5.07 -13.59 -7.68
N ALA A 136 -4.76 -12.76 -6.71
CA ALA A 136 -5.47 -11.51 -6.39
C ALA A 136 -4.52 -10.59 -5.63
N VAL A 137 -4.71 -9.28 -5.78
CA VAL A 137 -3.91 -8.27 -5.10
C VAL A 137 -4.85 -7.27 -4.44
N GLY A 138 -4.64 -7.01 -3.15
CA GLY A 138 -5.26 -5.90 -2.42
C GLY A 138 -4.24 -4.80 -2.18
N LEU A 139 -4.68 -3.54 -2.26
CA LEU A 139 -3.89 -2.38 -1.91
C LEU A 139 -4.66 -1.53 -0.90
N MET A 140 -4.00 -1.15 0.18
CA MET A 140 -4.60 -0.34 1.24
C MET A 140 -3.70 0.81 1.67
N GLY A 141 -4.33 1.87 2.18
CA GLY A 141 -3.65 3.01 2.80
C GLY A 141 -3.10 2.69 4.19
N SER A 142 -2.37 3.64 4.77
CA SER A 142 -1.68 3.49 6.07
C SER A 142 -2.32 4.26 7.24
N ASP A 143 -3.44 4.92 7.01
CA ASP A 143 -4.01 5.94 7.90
C ASP A 143 -5.21 5.44 8.73
N LEU A 144 -5.30 4.12 8.93
CA LEU A 144 -6.48 3.36 9.32
C LEU A 144 -6.30 2.70 10.69
N PRO A 145 -6.62 3.37 11.78
CA PRO A 145 -6.48 2.79 13.13
C PRO A 145 -7.41 1.59 13.38
N GLU A 146 -8.55 1.51 12.69
CA GLU A 146 -9.52 0.41 12.83
C GLU A 146 -9.16 -0.84 12.01
N ALA A 147 -8.18 -0.76 11.10
CA ALA A 147 -7.79 -1.88 10.27
C ALA A 147 -7.11 -2.96 11.11
N THR A 148 -7.86 -4.03 11.39
CA THR A 148 -7.39 -5.25 12.03
C THR A 148 -7.15 -6.35 11.00
N THR A 149 -6.46 -7.42 11.40
CA THR A 149 -6.26 -8.61 10.57
C THR A 149 -7.59 -9.11 9.99
N ASP A 150 -8.64 -9.20 10.80
CA ASP A 150 -9.95 -9.72 10.37
C ASP A 150 -10.63 -8.79 9.35
N VAL A 151 -10.59 -7.48 9.57
CA VAL A 151 -11.16 -6.48 8.65
C VAL A 151 -10.47 -6.52 7.29
N VAL A 152 -9.15 -6.62 7.28
CA VAL A 152 -8.37 -6.72 6.03
C VAL A 152 -8.63 -8.07 5.34
N ALA A 153 -8.73 -9.16 6.11
CA ALA A 153 -9.06 -10.48 5.56
C ALA A 153 -10.47 -10.51 4.97
N GLU A 154 -11.45 -9.82 5.56
CA GLU A 154 -12.78 -9.63 4.99
C GLU A 154 -12.71 -8.91 3.64
N ALA A 155 -12.05 -7.73 3.59
CA ALA A 155 -11.92 -6.95 2.37
C ALA A 155 -11.25 -7.72 1.23
N LEU A 156 -10.15 -8.40 1.50
CA LEU A 156 -9.43 -9.22 0.52
C LEU A 156 -10.23 -10.49 0.18
N GLY A 157 -10.94 -11.04 1.16
CA GLY A 157 -11.77 -12.25 1.02
C GLY A 157 -12.93 -12.10 0.05
N LEU A 158 -13.43 -10.88 -0.20
CA LEU A 158 -14.49 -10.61 -1.19
C LEU A 158 -14.08 -11.05 -2.61
N LEU A 159 -12.79 -11.06 -2.90
CA LEU A 159 -12.27 -11.53 -4.19
C LEU A 159 -12.30 -13.06 -4.37
N LYS A 160 -12.60 -13.83 -3.31
CA LYS A 160 -12.77 -15.29 -3.40
C LYS A 160 -14.03 -15.68 -4.15
N ASP A 161 -15.04 -14.79 -4.17
CA ASP A 161 -16.23 -15.01 -5.01
C ASP A 161 -15.83 -14.88 -6.50
N PRO A 162 -16.03 -15.92 -7.32
CA PRO A 162 -15.73 -15.86 -8.75
C PRO A 162 -16.46 -14.73 -9.48
N ALA A 163 -17.65 -14.32 -9.00
CA ALA A 163 -18.45 -13.25 -9.59
C ALA A 163 -17.90 -11.84 -9.27
N THR A 164 -17.04 -11.69 -8.27
CA THR A 164 -16.46 -10.40 -7.89
C THR A 164 -15.20 -10.11 -8.70
N ASP A 165 -15.17 -9.03 -9.46
CA ASP A 165 -13.98 -8.54 -10.18
C ASP A 165 -13.13 -7.61 -9.32
N VAL A 166 -13.79 -6.74 -8.55
CA VAL A 166 -13.17 -5.68 -7.74
C VAL A 166 -13.72 -5.74 -6.31
N SER A 167 -12.85 -5.71 -5.32
CA SER A 167 -13.20 -5.42 -3.93
C SER A 167 -12.88 -3.97 -3.64
N LEU A 168 -13.85 -3.20 -3.10
CA LEU A 168 -13.67 -1.78 -2.82
C LEU A 168 -14.28 -1.44 -1.46
N CYS A 169 -13.49 -0.85 -0.56
CA CYS A 169 -13.92 -0.55 0.80
C CYS A 169 -13.83 0.96 1.06
N PRO A 170 -14.96 1.63 1.38
CA PRO A 170 -15.02 3.07 1.53
C PRO A 170 -14.41 3.58 2.84
N VAL A 171 -13.98 4.84 2.86
CA VAL A 171 -13.77 5.65 4.06
C VAL A 171 -14.87 6.69 4.23
N GLU A 172 -14.91 7.34 5.39
CA GLU A 172 -15.96 8.31 5.73
C GLU A 172 -15.88 9.59 4.88
N ASP A 173 -14.71 9.99 4.41
CA ASP A 173 -14.48 11.21 3.63
C ASP A 173 -14.87 11.10 2.15
N GLY A 174 -15.36 9.92 1.71
CA GLY A 174 -15.79 9.65 0.33
C GLY A 174 -14.69 9.05 -0.57
N GLY A 175 -13.54 8.71 0.00
CA GLY A 175 -12.51 7.89 -0.61
C GLY A 175 -12.74 6.38 -0.42
N TYR A 176 -11.70 5.61 -0.68
CA TYR A 176 -11.63 4.20 -0.31
C TYR A 176 -10.29 3.90 0.36
N TRP A 177 -10.33 3.05 1.37
CA TRP A 177 -9.13 2.60 2.08
C TRP A 177 -8.51 1.34 1.49
N PHE A 178 -9.31 0.56 0.77
CA PHE A 178 -8.90 -0.70 0.16
C PHE A 178 -9.44 -0.82 -1.26
N VAL A 179 -8.59 -1.27 -2.17
CA VAL A 179 -8.95 -1.71 -3.51
C VAL A 179 -8.29 -3.05 -3.80
N GLY A 180 -9.07 -4.03 -4.24
CA GLY A 180 -8.61 -5.36 -4.57
C GLY A 180 -8.99 -5.78 -5.98
N LEU A 181 -8.07 -6.45 -6.70
CA LEU A 181 -8.21 -6.86 -8.08
C LEU A 181 -7.73 -8.31 -8.29
N LYS A 182 -8.36 -9.02 -9.22
CA LYS A 182 -7.88 -10.32 -9.74
C LYS A 182 -7.19 -10.20 -11.10
N GLN A 183 -7.38 -9.10 -11.78
CA GLN A 183 -6.82 -8.81 -13.10
C GLN A 183 -6.54 -7.31 -13.23
N PRO A 184 -5.59 -6.89 -14.07
CA PRO A 184 -5.36 -5.48 -14.36
C PRO A 184 -6.64 -4.76 -14.78
N PHE A 185 -6.89 -3.60 -14.19
CA PHE A 185 -8.02 -2.74 -14.52
C PHE A 185 -7.61 -1.27 -14.47
N PRO A 186 -6.86 -0.77 -15.48
CA PRO A 186 -6.31 0.57 -15.49
C PRO A 186 -7.39 1.66 -15.45
N GLN A 187 -8.56 1.43 -16.05
CA GLN A 187 -9.65 2.40 -16.11
C GLN A 187 -10.21 2.78 -14.73
N LEU A 188 -9.97 1.96 -13.69
CA LEU A 188 -10.35 2.28 -12.33
C LEU A 188 -9.62 3.52 -11.77
N PHE A 189 -8.44 3.80 -12.30
CA PHE A 189 -7.53 4.86 -11.81
C PHE A 189 -7.45 6.06 -12.77
N GLU A 190 -8.05 5.95 -13.96
CA GLU A 190 -7.97 6.99 -15.00
C GLU A 190 -8.96 8.14 -14.72
N GLY A 191 -8.45 9.37 -14.75
CA GLY A 191 -9.27 10.57 -14.62
C GLY A 191 -9.78 10.84 -13.20
N THR A 192 -9.40 10.06 -12.20
CA THR A 192 -9.80 10.24 -10.81
C THR A 192 -8.98 11.36 -10.15
N THR A 193 -9.67 12.33 -9.56
CA THR A 193 -9.02 13.35 -8.72
C THR A 193 -9.07 12.91 -7.26
N TYR A 194 -7.96 12.36 -6.78
CA TYR A 194 -7.86 11.87 -5.39
C TYR A 194 -7.90 13.01 -4.37
N GLY A 195 -8.46 12.71 -3.17
CA GLY A 195 -8.65 13.67 -2.10
C GLY A 195 -9.99 14.43 -2.17
N GLY A 196 -10.86 14.06 -3.10
CA GLY A 196 -12.23 14.56 -3.18
C GLY A 196 -13.25 13.59 -2.59
N ALA A 197 -14.43 14.09 -2.22
CA ALA A 197 -15.50 13.29 -1.60
C ALA A 197 -16.22 12.33 -2.57
N SER A 198 -15.87 12.32 -3.87
CA SER A 198 -16.50 11.47 -4.89
C SER A 198 -15.67 10.28 -5.34
N VAL A 199 -14.46 10.10 -4.79
CA VAL A 199 -13.48 9.09 -5.28
C VAL A 199 -14.05 7.67 -5.25
N PHE A 200 -14.79 7.31 -4.21
CA PHE A 200 -15.44 6.00 -4.12
C PHE A 200 -16.54 5.83 -5.17
N GLU A 201 -17.40 6.83 -5.33
CA GLU A 201 -18.50 6.81 -6.32
C GLU A 201 -17.96 6.83 -7.76
N ASP A 202 -16.90 7.58 -8.03
CA ASP A 202 -16.23 7.61 -9.33
C ASP A 202 -15.64 6.23 -9.67
N ALA A 203 -15.04 5.54 -8.68
CA ALA A 203 -14.55 4.18 -8.84
C ALA A 203 -15.69 3.18 -9.13
N LEU A 204 -16.83 3.28 -8.44
CA LEU A 204 -18.01 2.46 -8.72
C LEU A 204 -18.54 2.72 -10.14
N ALA A 205 -18.60 3.99 -10.55
CA ALA A 205 -19.03 4.38 -11.90
C ALA A 205 -18.09 3.82 -12.98
N ALA A 206 -16.77 3.89 -12.76
CA ALA A 206 -15.78 3.30 -13.66
C ALA A 206 -15.96 1.78 -13.78
N CYS A 207 -16.20 1.07 -12.68
CA CYS A 207 -16.48 -0.36 -12.70
C CYS A 207 -17.75 -0.68 -13.51
N ALA A 208 -18.82 0.05 -13.25
CA ALA A 208 -20.10 -0.14 -13.96
C ALA A 208 -19.96 0.12 -15.47
N ALA A 209 -19.26 1.19 -15.86
CA ALA A 209 -19.01 1.54 -17.26
C ALA A 209 -18.25 0.45 -18.04
N HIS A 210 -17.44 -0.35 -17.34
CA HIS A 210 -16.63 -1.41 -17.94
C HIS A 210 -17.15 -2.81 -17.61
N GLY A 211 -18.38 -2.94 -17.09
CA GLY A 211 -19.01 -4.21 -16.79
C GLY A 211 -18.28 -5.04 -15.71
N ARG A 212 -17.60 -4.37 -14.78
CA ARG A 212 -16.94 -5.02 -13.66
C ARG A 212 -17.87 -5.12 -12.46
N THR A 213 -17.91 -6.29 -11.86
CA THR A 213 -18.68 -6.55 -10.65
C THR A 213 -17.87 -6.13 -9.42
N VAL A 214 -18.46 -5.27 -8.60
CA VAL A 214 -17.85 -4.76 -7.37
C VAL A 214 -18.50 -5.42 -6.15
N ALA A 215 -17.70 -5.90 -5.22
CA ALA A 215 -18.12 -6.20 -3.86
C ALA A 215 -17.60 -5.08 -2.93
N ALA A 216 -18.52 -4.42 -2.23
CA ALA A 216 -18.17 -3.40 -1.24
C ALA A 216 -17.92 -4.05 0.12
N GLY A 217 -16.78 -3.73 0.73
CA GLY A 217 -16.39 -4.20 2.05
C GLY A 217 -16.69 -3.19 3.16
N PRO A 218 -16.12 -3.41 4.36
CA PRO A 218 -16.35 -2.57 5.52
C PRO A 218 -15.90 -1.12 5.28
N ARG A 219 -16.64 -0.18 5.87
CA ARG A 219 -16.28 1.24 5.93
C ARG A 219 -15.39 1.46 7.14
N LEU A 220 -14.31 2.21 6.97
CA LEU A 220 -13.41 2.62 8.05
C LEU A 220 -13.27 4.14 8.10
N HIS A 221 -12.70 4.60 9.21
CA HIS A 221 -12.33 5.99 9.41
C HIS A 221 -10.81 6.16 9.24
N ASP A 222 -10.39 7.05 8.38
CA ASP A 222 -9.00 7.47 8.24
C ASP A 222 -8.73 8.72 9.09
N VAL A 223 -7.50 8.88 9.58
CA VAL A 223 -7.15 9.99 10.47
C VAL A 223 -6.26 10.98 9.72
N ASP A 224 -6.87 12.06 9.23
CA ASP A 224 -6.20 13.05 8.39
C ASP A 224 -6.30 14.49 8.89
N THR A 225 -7.34 14.82 9.67
CA THR A 225 -7.64 16.17 10.15
C THR A 225 -7.61 16.26 11.68
N PRO A 226 -7.58 17.46 12.29
CA PRO A 226 -7.70 17.61 13.73
C PRO A 226 -9.01 17.04 14.31
N GLU A 227 -10.09 17.03 13.54
CA GLU A 227 -11.37 16.43 13.91
C GLU A 227 -11.24 14.91 14.01
N ASP A 228 -10.55 14.28 13.05
CA ASP A 228 -10.28 12.85 13.07
C ASP A 228 -9.34 12.47 14.22
N LEU A 229 -8.42 13.35 14.60
CA LEU A 229 -7.56 13.13 15.77
C LEU A 229 -8.36 13.03 17.06
N ALA A 230 -9.35 13.91 17.25
CA ALA A 230 -10.24 13.84 18.41
C ALA A 230 -11.07 12.55 18.40
N TRP A 231 -11.58 12.14 17.23
CA TRP A 231 -12.25 10.86 17.07
C TRP A 231 -11.31 9.69 17.42
N PHE A 232 -10.05 9.71 16.95
CA PHE A 232 -9.05 8.68 17.23
C PHE A 232 -8.78 8.54 18.73
N GLU A 233 -8.67 9.64 19.48
CA GLU A 233 -8.44 9.62 20.91
C GLU A 233 -9.61 8.93 21.65
N ASP A 234 -10.85 9.26 21.30
CA ASP A 234 -12.06 8.64 21.86
C ASP A 234 -12.13 7.14 21.50
N TRP A 235 -11.87 6.80 20.25
CA TRP A 235 -11.83 5.42 19.78
C TRP A 235 -10.75 4.59 20.51
N ALA A 236 -9.54 5.12 20.64
CA ALA A 236 -8.42 4.45 21.31
C ALA A 236 -8.71 4.23 22.80
N ALA A 237 -9.36 5.18 23.49
CA ALA A 237 -9.78 5.02 24.87
C ALA A 237 -10.83 3.93 25.05
N GLY A 238 -11.75 3.77 24.10
CA GLY A 238 -12.81 2.75 24.12
C GLY A 238 -12.34 1.34 23.70
N SER A 239 -11.40 1.25 22.77
CA SER A 239 -10.90 0.00 22.21
C SER A 239 -9.78 -0.66 23.03
N GLY A 240 -9.21 0.04 24.04
CA GLY A 240 -8.01 -0.38 24.75
C GLY A 240 -6.74 -0.34 23.89
N ALA A 241 -6.81 0.26 22.70
CA ALA A 241 -5.66 0.50 21.84
C ALA A 241 -4.69 1.49 22.52
N ARG A 242 -3.40 1.33 22.29
CA ARG A 242 -2.41 2.29 22.81
C ARG A 242 -2.64 3.63 22.10
N THR A 243 -2.94 4.66 22.87
CA THR A 243 -2.91 6.04 22.37
C THR A 243 -1.50 6.40 21.93
N ALA A 244 -1.37 7.28 20.93
CA ALA A 244 -0.09 7.88 20.60
C ALA A 244 0.52 8.52 21.85
N PRO A 245 1.85 8.49 22.04
CA PRO A 245 2.48 9.17 23.16
C PRO A 245 2.09 10.65 23.13
N ALA A 246 1.71 11.19 24.28
CA ALA A 246 1.51 12.63 24.42
C ALA A 246 2.80 13.36 24.00
N VAL A 247 2.68 14.27 23.05
CA VAL A 247 3.77 15.10 22.54
C VAL A 247 4.05 16.23 23.54
#